data_22db158bcbb627ce42ce9274224e3a1f
#
_entry.id   22db158bcbb627ce42ce9274224e3a1f
#
_cell.length_a   1.000
_cell.length_b   1.000
_cell.length_c   1.000
_cell.angle_alpha   90.00
_cell.angle_beta   90.00
_cell.angle_gamma   90.00
#
_symmetry.space_group_name_H-M   'P 1'
#
loop_
_entity.id
_entity.type
_entity.pdbx_description
1 polymer ?
#
loop_
_entity_poly.entity_id
_entity_poly.type
_entity_poly.pdbx_seq_one_letter_code
_entity_poly.pdbx_strand_id
1 'polypeptide(L)'
;MGDLMVERHSGRGPRGLSPELIVGAAVGLLEEGGQESFSLRGVARAAGCDAMSVTYHFGSKQGLTRAMASWLDARVRPAAPGEPWRSTLRHLAEQYRTLAGSYPRTFPLLQRFTHTGSADYATTEVVHAAMTAAGIPRPQVVTVTVGWFATVLGLATAEALGMMAPVDAATAAEIEALPAEDFPLTTALLADYRGIDPGVVFGTAVDLMHDGIERLAGGARGD
;
A
#
# COMPACT_ATOMS: atom_id res chain seq x y z
N MET A 1 8.82 -47.54 5.35
CA MET A 1 10.00 -46.89 4.83
C MET A 1 9.71 -46.61 3.36
N GLY A 2 9.14 -45.45 3.06
CA GLY A 2 8.70 -45.04 1.74
C GLY A 2 8.82 -43.51 1.69
N ASP A 3 9.85 -43.07 1.03
CA ASP A 3 10.27 -41.70 0.87
C ASP A 3 9.32 -41.00 -0.10
N LEU A 4 8.46 -40.08 0.42
CA LEU A 4 7.62 -39.21 -0.39
C LEU A 4 8.43 -37.97 -0.77
N MET A 5 9.24 -38.11 -1.82
CA MET A 5 9.79 -36.99 -2.56
C MET A 5 8.64 -36.15 -3.13
N VAL A 6 8.36 -35.03 -2.51
CA VAL A 6 7.53 -33.98 -3.10
C VAL A 6 8.37 -33.29 -4.17
N GLU A 7 8.21 -33.72 -5.41
CA GLU A 7 8.73 -33.01 -6.57
C GLU A 7 8.07 -31.63 -6.64
N ARG A 8 8.86 -30.59 -6.32
CA ARG A 8 8.51 -29.23 -6.64
C ARG A 8 8.57 -29.07 -8.17
N HIS A 9 7.43 -29.18 -8.81
CA HIS A 9 7.30 -28.79 -10.21
C HIS A 9 7.57 -27.28 -10.33
N SER A 10 8.79 -26.93 -10.72
CA SER A 10 9.12 -25.63 -11.25
C SER A 10 8.48 -25.55 -12.66
N GLY A 11 7.22 -25.12 -12.72
CA GLY A 11 6.46 -25.02 -13.95
C GLY A 11 6.99 -23.89 -14.83
N ARG A 12 7.98 -24.20 -15.67
CA ARG A 12 8.23 -23.46 -16.91
C ARG A 12 7.14 -23.85 -17.89
N GLY A 13 6.14 -22.96 -18.05
CA GLY A 13 5.16 -23.10 -19.12
C GLY A 13 5.82 -23.06 -20.52
N PRO A 14 5.07 -23.43 -21.59
CA PRO A 14 5.61 -23.46 -22.94
C PRO A 14 6.15 -22.07 -23.32
N ARG A 15 7.47 -21.97 -23.55
CA ARG A 15 8.32 -20.82 -23.90
C ARG A 15 9.08 -20.12 -22.77
N GLY A 16 9.25 -20.72 -21.57
CA GLY A 16 10.22 -20.20 -20.57
C GLY A 16 9.80 -18.91 -19.85
N LEU A 17 8.56 -18.45 -19.99
CA LEU A 17 8.03 -17.28 -19.28
C LEU A 17 7.64 -17.67 -17.86
N SER A 18 8.18 -16.94 -16.88
CA SER A 18 7.77 -17.11 -15.48
C SER A 18 6.55 -16.25 -15.16
N PRO A 19 5.71 -16.66 -14.20
CA PRO A 19 4.61 -15.84 -13.71
C PRO A 19 5.03 -14.42 -13.30
N GLU A 20 6.23 -14.27 -12.74
CA GLU A 20 6.80 -13.01 -12.29
C GLU A 20 7.05 -12.04 -13.46
N LEU A 21 7.49 -12.54 -14.61
CA LEU A 21 7.67 -11.71 -15.81
C LEU A 21 6.34 -11.19 -16.34
N ILE A 22 5.30 -12.03 -16.31
CA ILE A 22 3.95 -11.62 -16.73
C ILE A 22 3.39 -10.56 -15.78
N VAL A 23 3.57 -10.73 -14.46
CA VAL A 23 3.14 -9.74 -13.47
C VAL A 23 3.90 -8.43 -13.64
N GLY A 24 5.23 -8.47 -13.84
CA GLY A 24 6.03 -7.27 -14.10
C GLY A 24 5.56 -6.51 -15.35
N ALA A 25 5.27 -7.23 -16.44
CA ALA A 25 4.72 -6.63 -17.66
C ALA A 25 3.31 -6.04 -17.44
N ALA A 26 2.49 -6.70 -16.60
CA ALA A 26 1.16 -6.20 -16.24
C ALA A 26 1.22 -4.91 -15.42
N VAL A 27 2.15 -4.83 -14.46
CA VAL A 27 2.41 -3.62 -13.68
C VAL A 27 2.88 -2.50 -14.59
N GLY A 28 3.90 -2.72 -15.43
CA GLY A 28 4.37 -1.72 -16.38
C GLY A 28 3.26 -1.19 -17.29
N LEU A 29 2.44 -2.08 -17.86
CA LEU A 29 1.32 -1.69 -18.71
C LEU A 29 0.27 -0.84 -17.97
N LEU A 30 -0.02 -1.15 -16.69
CA LEU A 30 -0.96 -0.40 -15.87
C LEU A 30 -0.39 0.98 -15.51
N GLU A 31 0.90 1.05 -15.16
CA GLU A 31 1.55 2.32 -14.81
C GLU A 31 1.67 3.26 -16.01
N GLU A 32 1.99 2.74 -17.21
CA GLU A 32 2.13 3.55 -18.40
C GLU A 32 0.78 3.98 -19.00
N GLY A 33 -0.13 3.03 -19.20
CA GLY A 33 -1.36 3.23 -19.97
C GLY A 33 -2.66 3.29 -19.17
N GLY A 34 -2.60 3.12 -17.84
CA GLY A 34 -3.78 3.14 -16.97
C GLY A 34 -4.76 1.97 -17.22
N GLN A 35 -5.94 2.10 -16.62
CA GLN A 35 -6.98 1.05 -16.65
C GLN A 35 -7.51 0.77 -18.07
N GLU A 36 -7.51 1.75 -18.96
CA GLU A 36 -8.02 1.61 -20.32
C GLU A 36 -7.17 0.67 -21.18
N SER A 37 -5.84 0.71 -20.99
CA SER A 37 -4.91 -0.17 -21.70
C SER A 37 -4.81 -1.57 -21.08
N PHE A 38 -5.26 -1.75 -19.83
CA PHE A 38 -5.08 -2.96 -19.04
C PHE A 38 -6.07 -4.06 -19.42
N SER A 39 -5.61 -4.99 -20.26
CA SER A 39 -6.35 -6.19 -20.67
C SER A 39 -5.42 -7.41 -20.71
N LEU A 40 -5.98 -8.64 -20.59
CA LEU A 40 -5.18 -9.87 -20.68
C LEU A 40 -4.40 -9.98 -21.99
N ARG A 41 -5.00 -9.52 -23.11
CA ARG A 41 -4.31 -9.48 -24.41
C ARG A 41 -3.20 -8.43 -24.46
N GLY A 42 -3.42 -7.26 -23.84
CA GLY A 42 -2.40 -6.21 -23.70
C GLY A 42 -1.21 -6.71 -22.89
N VAL A 43 -1.47 -7.34 -21.74
CA VAL A 43 -0.44 -7.93 -20.88
C VAL A 43 0.32 -9.04 -21.61
N ALA A 44 -0.37 -9.94 -22.31
CA ALA A 44 0.26 -11.00 -23.09
C ALA A 44 1.23 -10.43 -24.15
N ARG A 45 0.81 -9.37 -24.86
CA ARG A 45 1.66 -8.67 -25.82
C ARG A 45 2.88 -8.04 -25.15
N ALA A 46 2.69 -7.35 -24.02
CA ALA A 46 3.77 -6.72 -23.26
C ALA A 46 4.76 -7.74 -22.68
N ALA A 47 4.28 -8.91 -22.26
CA ALA A 47 5.08 -10.02 -21.76
C ALA A 47 5.73 -10.88 -22.86
N GLY A 48 5.41 -10.65 -24.15
CA GLY A 48 5.90 -11.47 -25.25
C GLY A 48 5.34 -12.90 -25.27
N CYS A 49 4.09 -13.10 -24.81
CA CYS A 49 3.43 -14.40 -24.78
C CYS A 49 2.04 -14.34 -25.44
N ASP A 50 1.34 -15.48 -25.47
CA ASP A 50 -0.05 -15.55 -25.88
C ASP A 50 -1.00 -15.35 -24.68
N ALA A 51 -2.24 -14.95 -24.96
CA ALA A 51 -3.24 -14.70 -23.91
C ALA A 51 -3.65 -15.97 -23.15
N MET A 52 -3.48 -17.15 -23.74
CA MET A 52 -3.74 -18.43 -23.08
C MET A 52 -2.71 -18.69 -21.97
N SER A 53 -1.44 -18.30 -22.18
CA SER A 53 -0.40 -18.39 -21.15
C SER A 53 -0.75 -17.54 -19.94
N VAL A 54 -1.24 -16.29 -20.12
CA VAL A 54 -1.69 -15.45 -19.02
C VAL A 54 -2.87 -16.08 -18.29
N THR A 55 -3.86 -16.59 -19.04
CA THR A 55 -5.02 -17.27 -18.45
C THR A 55 -4.63 -18.56 -17.73
N TYR A 56 -3.68 -19.31 -18.25
CA TYR A 56 -3.17 -20.53 -17.62
C TYR A 56 -2.58 -20.26 -16.24
N HIS A 57 -1.78 -19.19 -16.11
CA HIS A 57 -1.13 -18.85 -14.83
C HIS A 57 -2.05 -18.18 -13.81
N PHE A 58 -2.97 -17.34 -14.27
CA PHE A 58 -3.74 -16.47 -13.37
C PHE A 58 -5.26 -16.71 -13.40
N GLY A 59 -5.75 -17.54 -14.29
CA GLY A 59 -7.16 -17.90 -14.44
C GLY A 59 -8.02 -16.77 -15.02
N SER A 60 -7.85 -15.56 -14.52
CA SER A 60 -8.69 -14.40 -14.88
C SER A 60 -7.94 -13.07 -14.72
N LYS A 61 -8.54 -11.97 -15.21
CA LYS A 61 -8.05 -10.61 -14.96
C LYS A 61 -7.97 -10.32 -13.45
N GLN A 62 -8.94 -10.81 -12.67
CA GLN A 62 -8.92 -10.66 -11.21
C GLN A 62 -7.77 -11.44 -10.56
N GLY A 63 -7.50 -12.67 -11.01
CA GLY A 63 -6.35 -13.45 -10.52
C GLY A 63 -5.03 -12.76 -10.83
N LEU A 64 -4.88 -12.19 -12.04
CA LEU A 64 -3.71 -11.40 -12.39
C LEU A 64 -3.57 -10.15 -11.51
N THR A 65 -4.65 -9.37 -11.29
CA THR A 65 -4.59 -8.18 -10.43
C THR A 65 -4.29 -8.53 -8.97
N ARG A 66 -4.77 -9.67 -8.47
CA ARG A 66 -4.39 -10.19 -7.15
C ARG A 66 -2.90 -10.53 -7.10
N ALA A 67 -2.35 -11.15 -8.15
CA ALA A 67 -0.91 -11.43 -8.24
C ALA A 67 -0.06 -10.15 -8.30
N MET A 68 -0.57 -9.07 -8.92
CA MET A 68 0.08 -7.75 -8.90
C MET A 68 0.10 -7.15 -7.48
N ALA A 69 -0.97 -7.29 -6.71
CA ALA A 69 -0.96 -6.89 -5.30
C ALA A 69 0.09 -7.68 -4.50
N SER A 70 0.11 -9.01 -4.64
CA SER A 70 1.14 -9.86 -4.01
C SER A 70 2.57 -9.50 -4.43
N TRP A 71 2.74 -9.06 -5.68
CA TRP A 71 4.03 -8.60 -6.20
C TRP A 71 4.48 -7.29 -5.53
N LEU A 72 3.55 -6.38 -5.17
CA LEU A 72 3.84 -5.19 -4.38
C LEU A 72 4.20 -5.55 -2.94
N ASP A 73 3.40 -6.42 -2.27
CA ASP A 73 3.68 -6.88 -0.91
C ASP A 73 5.08 -7.49 -0.77
N ALA A 74 5.52 -8.25 -1.77
CA ALA A 74 6.85 -8.85 -1.80
C ALA A 74 8.01 -7.81 -1.89
N ARG A 75 7.70 -6.54 -2.10
CA ARG A 75 8.66 -5.43 -2.14
C ARG A 75 8.76 -4.67 -0.83
N VAL A 76 7.79 -4.85 0.06
CA VAL A 76 7.88 -4.32 1.42
C VAL A 76 9.01 -5.02 2.17
N ARG A 77 9.95 -4.26 2.69
CA ARG A 77 11.06 -4.78 3.49
C ARG A 77 10.78 -4.52 4.96
N PRO A 78 10.74 -5.57 5.79
CA PRO A 78 10.56 -5.38 7.22
C PRO A 78 11.73 -4.58 7.82
N ALA A 79 11.48 -3.92 8.96
CA ALA A 79 12.51 -3.30 9.76
C ALA A 79 13.49 -4.35 10.33
N ALA A 80 14.65 -3.91 10.78
CA ALA A 80 15.62 -4.80 11.40
C ALA A 80 15.02 -5.47 12.66
N PRO A 81 15.34 -6.73 12.95
CA PRO A 81 14.89 -7.40 14.18
C PRO A 81 15.31 -6.63 15.43
N GLY A 82 14.41 -6.50 16.42
CA GLY A 82 14.70 -5.84 17.69
C GLY A 82 14.49 -4.32 17.69
N GLU A 83 14.06 -3.73 16.59
CA GLU A 83 13.66 -2.33 16.55
C GLU A 83 12.46 -2.04 17.46
N PRO A 84 12.38 -0.85 18.11
CA PRO A 84 11.20 -0.43 18.85
C PRO A 84 9.96 -0.46 17.96
N TRP A 85 8.80 -0.81 18.53
CA TRP A 85 7.55 -0.93 17.79
C TRP A 85 7.21 0.31 16.96
N ARG A 86 7.45 1.50 17.51
CA ARG A 86 7.18 2.79 16.83
C ARG A 86 8.07 2.98 15.60
N SER A 87 9.35 2.63 15.71
CA SER A 87 10.30 2.67 14.59
C SER A 87 9.92 1.64 13.53
N THR A 88 9.56 0.42 13.93
CA THR A 88 9.11 -0.66 13.04
C THR A 88 7.89 -0.22 12.21
N LEU A 89 6.84 0.30 12.86
CA LEU A 89 5.63 0.75 12.18
C LEU A 89 5.89 1.96 11.27
N ARG A 90 6.74 2.91 11.72
CA ARG A 90 7.15 4.05 10.88
C ARG A 90 7.90 3.59 9.63
N HIS A 91 8.86 2.67 9.79
CA HIS A 91 9.60 2.11 8.67
C HIS A 91 8.66 1.47 7.64
N LEU A 92 7.71 0.64 8.08
CA LEU A 92 6.72 0.04 7.19
C LEU A 92 5.83 1.08 6.50
N ALA A 93 5.40 2.13 7.22
CA ALA A 93 4.61 3.21 6.63
C ALA A 93 5.38 3.91 5.50
N GLU A 94 6.67 4.21 5.69
CA GLU A 94 7.53 4.81 4.66
C GLU A 94 7.80 3.85 3.47
N GLN A 95 7.85 2.53 3.71
CA GLN A 95 7.93 1.56 2.62
C GLN A 95 6.67 1.59 1.75
N TYR A 96 5.48 1.63 2.34
CA TYR A 96 4.23 1.75 1.60
C TYR A 96 4.11 3.09 0.87
N ARG A 97 4.53 4.19 1.51
CA ARG A 97 4.61 5.51 0.87
C ARG A 97 5.49 5.49 -0.37
N THR A 98 6.69 4.91 -0.25
CA THR A 98 7.65 4.77 -1.36
C THR A 98 7.06 3.92 -2.50
N LEU A 99 6.38 2.81 -2.16
CA LEU A 99 5.71 1.97 -3.16
C LEU A 99 4.57 2.70 -3.87
N ALA A 100 3.77 3.46 -3.13
CA ALA A 100 2.68 4.25 -3.72
C ALA A 100 3.22 5.30 -4.71
N GLY A 101 4.30 6.00 -4.36
CA GLY A 101 4.96 6.94 -5.26
C GLY A 101 5.59 6.28 -6.50
N SER A 102 6.11 5.05 -6.34
CA SER A 102 6.73 4.29 -7.44
C SER A 102 5.71 3.61 -8.37
N TYR A 103 4.55 3.23 -7.83
CA TYR A 103 3.50 2.47 -8.53
C TYR A 103 2.09 3.04 -8.25
N PRO A 104 1.84 4.33 -8.56
CA PRO A 104 0.61 5.02 -8.13
C PRO A 104 -0.68 4.42 -8.68
N ARG A 105 -0.63 3.75 -9.83
CA ARG A 105 -1.82 3.11 -10.45
C ARG A 105 -2.00 1.66 -10.00
N THR A 106 -0.95 0.98 -9.60
CA THR A 106 -0.98 -0.41 -9.11
C THR A 106 -1.22 -0.47 -7.61
N PHE A 107 -0.69 0.48 -6.85
CA PHE A 107 -0.73 0.51 -5.39
C PHE A 107 -2.16 0.36 -4.79
N PRO A 108 -3.22 0.96 -5.36
CA PRO A 108 -4.59 0.77 -4.87
C PRO A 108 -5.07 -0.69 -4.86
N LEU A 109 -4.39 -1.60 -5.55
CA LEU A 109 -4.70 -3.04 -5.49
C LEU A 109 -4.47 -3.62 -4.09
N LEU A 110 -3.55 -3.05 -3.29
CA LEU A 110 -3.34 -3.47 -1.89
C LEU A 110 -4.55 -3.19 -1.00
N GLN A 111 -5.35 -2.17 -1.31
CA GLN A 111 -6.61 -1.90 -0.60
C GLN A 111 -7.75 -2.83 -1.06
N ARG A 112 -7.68 -3.31 -2.30
CA ARG A 112 -8.70 -4.18 -2.89
C ARG A 112 -8.51 -5.65 -2.53
N PHE A 113 -7.26 -6.11 -2.40
CA PHE A 113 -6.91 -7.50 -2.16
C PHE A 113 -6.20 -7.63 -0.82
N THR A 114 -6.80 -8.35 0.10
CA THR A 114 -6.21 -8.77 1.36
C THR A 114 -5.81 -10.24 1.28
N HIS A 115 -4.85 -10.66 2.11
CA HIS A 115 -4.38 -12.05 2.17
C HIS A 115 -3.85 -12.54 0.81
N THR A 116 -2.92 -11.76 0.23
CA THR A 116 -2.39 -11.98 -1.11
C THR A 116 -1.36 -13.11 -1.19
N GLY A 117 -0.74 -13.48 -0.06
CA GLY A 117 0.24 -14.57 0.02
C GLY A 117 1.22 -14.42 1.19
N SER A 118 2.31 -15.18 1.14
CA SER A 118 3.28 -15.28 2.24
C SER A 118 3.94 -13.94 2.60
N ALA A 119 4.17 -13.05 1.64
CA ALA A 119 4.76 -11.73 1.89
C ALA A 119 3.82 -10.84 2.70
N ASP A 120 2.53 -10.80 2.35
CA ASP A 120 1.50 -10.08 3.10
C ASP A 120 1.38 -10.61 4.53
N TYR A 121 1.31 -11.95 4.71
CA TYR A 121 1.28 -12.54 6.04
C TYR A 121 2.54 -12.24 6.85
N ALA A 122 3.73 -12.23 6.23
CA ALA A 122 4.98 -11.88 6.92
C ALA A 122 4.96 -10.42 7.41
N THR A 123 4.47 -9.49 6.59
CA THR A 123 4.33 -8.08 7.00
C THR A 123 3.27 -7.93 8.10
N THR A 124 2.14 -8.63 7.98
CA THR A 124 1.09 -8.64 9.00
C THR A 124 1.62 -9.15 10.33
N GLU A 125 2.44 -10.20 10.33
CA GLU A 125 3.07 -10.74 11.57
C GLU A 125 3.99 -9.70 12.23
N VAL A 126 4.77 -8.95 11.45
CA VAL A 126 5.60 -7.86 11.96
C VAL A 126 4.74 -6.77 12.61
N VAL A 127 3.61 -6.41 12.00
CA VAL A 127 2.69 -5.41 12.58
C VAL A 127 2.03 -5.95 13.86
N HIS A 128 1.59 -7.22 13.89
CA HIS A 128 1.05 -7.85 15.10
C HIS A 128 2.07 -7.86 16.24
N ALA A 129 3.33 -8.20 15.95
CA ALA A 129 4.42 -8.17 16.92
C ALA A 129 4.65 -6.74 17.46
N ALA A 130 4.65 -5.73 16.58
CA ALA A 130 4.79 -4.33 16.96
C ALA A 130 3.63 -3.85 17.84
N MET A 131 2.37 -4.19 17.53
CA MET A 131 1.20 -3.86 18.35
C MET A 131 1.27 -4.52 19.73
N THR A 132 1.70 -5.79 19.76
CA THR A 132 1.89 -6.52 21.03
C THR A 132 3.00 -5.89 21.87
N ALA A 133 4.13 -5.51 21.26
CA ALA A 133 5.24 -4.84 21.91
C ALA A 133 4.87 -3.43 22.42
N ALA A 134 3.96 -2.73 21.72
CA ALA A 134 3.38 -1.46 22.18
C ALA A 134 2.54 -1.63 23.47
N GLY A 135 2.06 -2.84 23.76
CA GLY A 135 1.19 -3.14 24.91
C GLY A 135 -0.29 -3.10 24.58
N ILE A 136 -0.68 -3.20 23.30
CA ILE A 136 -2.08 -3.31 22.91
C ILE A 136 -2.67 -4.61 23.49
N PRO A 137 -3.83 -4.56 24.17
CA PRO A 137 -4.49 -5.76 24.69
C PRO A 137 -4.79 -6.76 23.58
N ARG A 138 -4.51 -8.05 23.83
CA ARG A 138 -4.67 -9.12 22.83
C ARG A 138 -6.00 -9.08 22.06
N PRO A 139 -7.18 -8.84 22.68
CA PRO A 139 -8.43 -8.78 21.94
C PRO A 139 -8.52 -7.63 20.92
N GLN A 140 -7.68 -6.61 21.06
CA GLN A 140 -7.68 -5.40 20.23
C GLN A 140 -6.58 -5.42 19.15
N VAL A 141 -5.59 -6.32 19.24
CA VAL A 141 -4.44 -6.35 18.32
C VAL A 141 -4.88 -6.39 16.85
N VAL A 142 -5.81 -7.28 16.49
CA VAL A 142 -6.29 -7.39 15.10
C VAL A 142 -7.00 -6.11 14.65
N THR A 143 -7.87 -5.55 15.49
CA THR A 143 -8.61 -4.31 15.17
C THR A 143 -7.66 -3.15 14.91
N VAL A 144 -6.66 -2.96 15.80
CA VAL A 144 -5.67 -1.88 15.66
C VAL A 144 -4.76 -2.12 14.45
N THR A 145 -4.36 -3.37 14.18
CA THR A 145 -3.58 -3.76 13.00
C THR A 145 -4.32 -3.42 11.70
N VAL A 146 -5.59 -3.83 11.58
CA VAL A 146 -6.40 -3.53 10.37
C VAL A 146 -6.58 -2.02 10.20
N GLY A 147 -6.84 -1.29 11.30
CA GLY A 147 -6.93 0.18 11.28
C GLY A 147 -5.62 0.83 10.84
N TRP A 148 -4.49 0.32 11.31
CA TRP A 148 -3.16 0.81 10.91
C TRP A 148 -2.92 0.63 9.41
N PHE A 149 -3.14 -0.58 8.87
CA PHE A 149 -3.01 -0.82 7.42
C PHE A 149 -3.94 0.08 6.60
N ALA A 150 -5.22 0.16 6.98
CA ALA A 150 -6.19 0.98 6.26
C ALA A 150 -5.76 2.46 6.22
N THR A 151 -5.24 2.98 7.33
CA THR A 151 -4.76 4.37 7.44
C THR A 151 -3.50 4.57 6.59
N VAL A 152 -2.48 3.74 6.74
CA VAL A 152 -1.20 3.88 6.01
C VAL A 152 -1.40 3.74 4.51
N LEU A 153 -2.15 2.72 4.05
CA LEU A 153 -2.43 2.53 2.63
C LEU A 153 -3.26 3.69 2.06
N GLY A 154 -4.22 4.21 2.86
CA GLY A 154 -5.02 5.38 2.49
C GLY A 154 -4.18 6.64 2.34
N LEU A 155 -3.32 6.94 3.32
CA LEU A 155 -2.41 8.09 3.29
C LEU A 155 -1.44 8.01 2.09
N ALA A 156 -0.81 6.86 1.89
CA ALA A 156 0.12 6.66 0.79
C ALA A 156 -0.56 6.82 -0.58
N THR A 157 -1.80 6.31 -0.73
CA THR A 157 -2.60 6.51 -1.95
C THR A 157 -2.97 7.98 -2.15
N ALA A 158 -3.41 8.66 -1.09
CA ALA A 158 -3.80 10.07 -1.15
C ALA A 158 -2.62 10.97 -1.56
N GLU A 159 -1.43 10.72 -1.03
CA GLU A 159 -0.22 11.43 -1.43
C GLU A 159 0.13 11.17 -2.90
N ALA A 160 0.15 9.89 -3.32
CA ALA A 160 0.48 9.51 -4.69
C ALA A 160 -0.50 10.06 -5.74
N LEU A 161 -1.76 10.32 -5.35
CA LEU A 161 -2.78 10.96 -6.18
C LEU A 161 -2.78 12.50 -6.10
N GLY A 162 -1.85 13.11 -5.34
CA GLY A 162 -1.71 14.55 -5.23
C GLY A 162 -2.66 15.24 -4.24
N MET A 163 -3.48 14.49 -3.46
CA MET A 163 -4.41 15.08 -2.48
C MET A 163 -3.69 15.88 -1.38
N MET A 164 -2.42 15.56 -1.11
CA MET A 164 -1.60 16.25 -0.11
C MET A 164 -0.69 17.32 -0.74
N ALA A 165 -0.82 17.61 -2.03
CA ALA A 165 -0.01 18.60 -2.72
C ALA A 165 -0.45 20.03 -2.34
N PRO A 166 0.46 21.03 -2.47
CA PRO A 166 0.08 22.43 -2.40
C PRO A 166 -1.07 22.76 -3.36
N VAL A 167 -1.98 23.64 -2.95
CA VAL A 167 -3.06 24.08 -3.83
C VAL A 167 -2.48 24.82 -5.04
N ASP A 168 -3.01 24.54 -6.22
CA ASP A 168 -2.62 25.23 -7.46
C ASP A 168 -3.18 26.65 -7.53
N ALA A 169 -2.75 27.41 -8.53
CA ALA A 169 -3.15 28.80 -8.71
C ALA A 169 -4.66 28.95 -8.92
N ALA A 170 -5.32 27.99 -9.58
CA ALA A 170 -6.76 28.04 -9.84
C ALA A 170 -7.53 27.82 -8.54
N THR A 171 -7.21 26.77 -7.79
CA THR A 171 -7.80 26.49 -6.48
C THR A 171 -7.54 27.63 -5.48
N ALA A 172 -6.34 28.22 -5.50
CA ALA A 172 -6.02 29.35 -4.65
C ALA A 172 -6.89 30.58 -4.97
N ALA A 173 -7.13 30.88 -6.25
CA ALA A 173 -8.01 31.95 -6.66
C ALA A 173 -9.48 31.69 -6.28
N GLU A 174 -9.94 30.45 -6.32
CA GLU A 174 -11.27 30.07 -5.84
C GLU A 174 -11.39 30.31 -4.33
N ILE A 175 -10.39 29.96 -3.53
CA ILE A 175 -10.38 30.20 -2.08
C ILE A 175 -10.35 31.70 -1.77
N GLU A 176 -9.57 32.50 -2.50
CA GLU A 176 -9.50 33.98 -2.35
C GLU A 176 -10.83 34.65 -2.63
N ALA A 177 -11.65 34.08 -3.54
CA ALA A 177 -12.97 34.61 -3.89
C ALA A 177 -14.08 34.22 -2.89
N LEU A 178 -13.81 33.34 -1.94
CA LEU A 178 -14.81 32.94 -0.93
C LEU A 178 -15.17 34.11 0.01
N PRO A 179 -16.46 34.25 0.42
CA PRO A 179 -16.83 35.22 1.45
C PRO A 179 -16.14 34.87 2.77
N ALA A 180 -15.28 35.76 3.26
CA ALA A 180 -14.51 35.51 4.48
C ALA A 180 -15.40 35.39 5.74
N GLU A 181 -16.59 35.97 5.72
CA GLU A 181 -17.61 35.83 6.78
C GLU A 181 -18.17 34.41 6.90
N ASP A 182 -18.28 33.69 5.77
CA ASP A 182 -18.79 32.32 5.72
C ASP A 182 -17.65 31.29 5.85
N PHE A 183 -16.43 31.61 5.39
CA PHE A 183 -15.27 30.72 5.35
C PHE A 183 -14.01 31.32 6.02
N PRO A 184 -14.12 31.81 7.28
CA PRO A 184 -13.03 32.61 7.90
C PRO A 184 -11.71 31.85 8.06
N LEU A 185 -11.74 30.56 8.39
CA LEU A 185 -10.52 29.76 8.56
C LEU A 185 -9.92 29.32 7.22
N THR A 186 -10.76 28.94 6.25
CA THR A 186 -10.29 28.53 4.93
C THR A 186 -9.54 29.65 4.23
N THR A 187 -10.09 30.87 4.25
CA THR A 187 -9.47 32.05 3.65
C THR A 187 -8.19 32.47 4.41
N ALA A 188 -8.23 32.44 5.75
CA ALA A 188 -7.06 32.80 6.57
C ALA A 188 -5.88 31.85 6.42
N LEU A 189 -6.14 30.56 6.18
CA LEU A 189 -5.11 29.49 6.06
C LEU A 189 -4.63 29.29 4.60
N LEU A 190 -4.99 30.15 3.66
CA LEU A 190 -4.62 29.96 2.26
C LEU A 190 -3.09 29.94 2.04
N ALA A 191 -2.34 30.76 2.77
CA ALA A 191 -0.88 30.73 2.68
C ALA A 191 -0.28 29.40 3.11
N ASP A 192 -0.88 28.75 4.12
CA ASP A 192 -0.48 27.42 4.62
C ASP A 192 -0.83 26.33 3.60
N TYR A 193 -1.99 26.40 2.94
CA TYR A 193 -2.34 25.49 1.85
C TYR A 193 -1.38 25.59 0.65
N ARG A 194 -0.84 26.78 0.37
CA ARG A 194 0.17 26.98 -0.68
C ARG A 194 1.54 26.44 -0.29
N GLY A 195 1.83 26.35 1.01
CA GLY A 195 3.11 25.91 1.56
C GLY A 195 3.13 24.48 2.08
N ILE A 196 2.05 23.72 1.91
CA ILE A 196 1.95 22.36 2.46
C ILE A 196 3.03 21.44 1.85
N ASP A 197 3.67 20.63 2.71
CA ASP A 197 4.61 19.58 2.31
C ASP A 197 3.96 18.20 2.48
N PRO A 198 3.77 17.43 1.39
CA PRO A 198 3.16 16.11 1.47
C PRO A 198 3.85 15.15 2.46
N GLY A 199 5.19 15.23 2.55
CA GLY A 199 5.96 14.41 3.49
C GLY A 199 5.70 14.78 4.95
N VAL A 200 5.55 16.07 5.24
CA VAL A 200 5.17 16.55 6.57
C VAL A 200 3.74 16.10 6.91
N VAL A 201 2.79 16.19 5.96
CA VAL A 201 1.41 15.71 6.16
C VAL A 201 1.39 14.23 6.48
N PHE A 202 2.06 13.41 5.64
CA PHE A 202 2.15 11.97 5.84
C PHE A 202 2.76 11.63 7.21
N GLY A 203 3.93 12.22 7.51
CA GLY A 203 4.63 11.97 8.78
C GLY A 203 3.81 12.36 9.99
N THR A 204 3.15 13.53 9.97
CA THR A 204 2.27 14.00 11.04
C THR A 204 1.09 13.06 11.27
N ALA A 205 0.43 12.60 10.20
CA ALA A 205 -0.69 11.67 10.30
C ALA A 205 -0.25 10.32 10.91
N VAL A 206 0.92 9.81 10.51
CA VAL A 206 1.51 8.60 11.08
C VAL A 206 1.85 8.80 12.56
N ASP A 207 2.39 9.95 12.95
CA ASP A 207 2.70 10.25 14.36
C ASP A 207 1.44 10.31 15.22
N LEU A 208 0.41 11.01 14.78
CA LEU A 208 -0.89 11.08 15.47
C LEU A 208 -1.49 9.68 15.68
N MET A 209 -1.38 8.80 14.70
CA MET A 209 -1.84 7.41 14.82
C MET A 209 -1.00 6.62 15.83
N HIS A 210 0.32 6.78 15.82
CA HIS A 210 1.22 6.10 16.78
C HIS A 210 1.00 6.60 18.22
N ASP A 211 0.75 7.89 18.41
CA ASP A 211 0.38 8.46 19.72
C ASP A 211 -0.97 7.91 20.19
N GLY A 212 -1.90 7.66 19.28
CA GLY A 212 -3.16 6.97 19.55
C GLY A 212 -2.96 5.54 20.05
N ILE A 213 -2.07 4.79 19.39
CA ILE A 213 -1.69 3.42 19.80
C ILE A 213 -1.07 3.44 21.20
N GLU A 214 -0.16 4.36 21.47
CA GLU A 214 0.49 4.47 22.78
C GLU A 214 -0.50 4.79 23.91
N ARG A 215 -1.44 5.72 23.68
CA ARG A 215 -2.52 6.02 24.63
C ARG A 215 -3.43 4.81 24.89
N LEU A 216 -3.79 4.08 23.85
CA LEU A 216 -4.62 2.88 23.98
C LEU A 216 -3.92 1.80 24.81
N ALA A 217 -2.63 1.60 24.58
CA ALA A 217 -1.79 0.68 25.36
C ALA A 217 -1.61 1.10 26.83
N GLY A 218 -1.51 2.43 27.08
CA GLY A 218 -1.38 2.99 28.44
C GLY A 218 -2.67 2.90 29.28
N GLY A 219 -3.82 3.14 28.65
CA GLY A 219 -5.13 3.08 29.31
C GLY A 219 -5.50 1.68 29.82
N ALA A 220 -5.03 0.63 29.14
CA ALA A 220 -5.27 -0.76 29.54
C ALA A 220 -4.44 -1.22 30.77
N ARG A 221 -3.49 -0.40 31.25
CA ARG A 221 -2.67 -0.69 32.45
C ARG A 221 -3.22 -0.04 33.72
N GLY A 222 -4.27 0.77 33.59
CA GLY A 222 -4.86 1.54 34.71
C GLY A 222 -6.17 0.99 35.24
N ASP A 223 -6.76 -0.04 34.63
CA ASP A 223 -7.92 -0.79 35.07
C ASP A 223 -7.49 -2.19 35.58
#